data_debefbfebc91de9284bba257b6f72a3a
#
_entry.id   debefbfebc91de9284bba257b6f72a3a
#
_cell.length_a   1.000
_cell.length_b   1.000
_cell.length_c   1.000
_cell.angle_alpha   90.00
_cell.angle_beta   90.00
_cell.angle_gamma   90.00
#
_symmetry.space_group_name_H-M   'P 1'
#
loop_
_entity.id
_entity.type
_entity.pdbx_description
1 polymer ?
#
loop_
_entity_poly.entity_id
_entity_poly.type
_entity_poly.pdbx_seq_one_letter_code
_entity_poly.pdbx_strand_id
1 'polypeptide(L)'
;NRIVKLKLVDARLYFVSLIVGLLTGLVAVPYHYLLQLFFNMRKNFFQSSPPWYYHIVLFLALWGVLCSVAWMVRRWPYIGGGGISQTRGAINGRIEYAHSFRQLLAKFAGGILTLSSGLSMGREGPSVQMGSYIGDLVSKWGHILSGERKQLLAAGAGAGLAAAFAAPLAAATLVIESIERFDAPKTAITTILAGVVAGAIASTIFPINPYHDIQ
;
A
#
# COMPACT_ATOMS: atom_id res chain seq x y z
N ASN A 1 -1.41 16.42 -36.05
CA ASN A 1 -2.55 15.95 -35.22
C ASN A 1 -2.27 14.69 -34.39
N ARG A 2 -1.37 13.79 -34.81
CA ARG A 2 -1.05 12.56 -34.04
C ARG A 2 -0.17 12.85 -32.81
N ILE A 3 0.81 13.75 -32.96
CA ILE A 3 1.73 14.17 -31.89
C ILE A 3 0.98 14.94 -30.77
N VAL A 4 0.01 15.79 -31.15
CA VAL A 4 -0.82 16.55 -30.19
C VAL A 4 -1.70 15.59 -29.37
N LYS A 5 -2.33 14.59 -30.01
CA LYS A 5 -3.10 13.57 -29.31
C LYS A 5 -2.26 12.74 -28.34
N LEU A 6 -1.04 12.34 -28.72
CA LEU A 6 -0.12 11.61 -27.84
C LEU A 6 0.28 12.46 -26.62
N LYS A 7 0.61 13.75 -26.81
CA LYS A 7 0.94 14.65 -25.70
C LYS A 7 -0.24 14.88 -24.73
N LEU A 8 -1.48 14.96 -25.25
CA LEU A 8 -2.68 15.10 -24.43
C LEU A 8 -3.00 13.83 -23.62
N VAL A 9 -2.78 12.66 -24.20
CA VAL A 9 -2.93 11.37 -23.51
C VAL A 9 -1.91 11.25 -22.37
N ASP A 10 -0.67 11.59 -22.62
CA ASP A 10 0.39 11.57 -21.59
C ASP A 10 0.09 12.57 -20.45
N ALA A 11 -0.35 13.79 -20.76
CA ALA A 11 -0.72 14.80 -19.75
C ALA A 11 -1.90 14.33 -18.87
N ARG A 12 -2.90 13.66 -19.45
CA ARG A 12 -4.01 13.06 -18.70
C ARG A 12 -3.53 11.98 -17.75
N LEU A 13 -2.64 11.10 -18.21
CA LEU A 13 -2.08 10.03 -17.39
C LEU A 13 -1.31 10.57 -16.19
N TYR A 14 -0.50 11.60 -16.40
CA TYR A 14 0.24 12.26 -15.32
C TYR A 14 -0.68 12.94 -14.31
N PHE A 15 -1.72 13.64 -14.77
CA PHE A 15 -2.71 14.22 -13.87
C PHE A 15 -3.44 13.15 -13.04
N VAL A 16 -3.85 12.05 -13.67
CA VAL A 16 -4.51 10.93 -12.98
C VAL A 16 -3.57 10.26 -11.97
N SER A 17 -2.26 10.20 -12.27
CA SER A 17 -1.29 9.65 -11.31
C SER A 17 -1.15 10.51 -10.05
N LEU A 18 -1.34 11.83 -10.12
CA LEU A 18 -1.40 12.71 -8.93
C LEU A 18 -2.62 12.37 -8.06
N ILE A 19 -3.77 12.09 -8.69
CA ILE A 19 -4.98 11.66 -7.97
C ILE A 19 -4.73 10.31 -7.28
N VAL A 20 -4.08 9.36 -7.96
CA VAL A 20 -3.68 8.09 -7.36
C VAL A 20 -2.77 8.31 -6.15
N GLY A 21 -1.80 9.22 -6.25
CA GLY A 21 -0.92 9.60 -5.14
C GLY A 21 -1.69 10.18 -3.96
N LEU A 22 -2.61 11.11 -4.23
CA LEU A 22 -3.46 11.74 -3.23
C LEU A 22 -4.29 10.70 -2.46
N LEU A 23 -5.02 9.86 -3.19
CA LEU A 23 -5.88 8.83 -2.59
C LEU A 23 -5.05 7.78 -1.82
N THR A 24 -3.89 7.41 -2.36
CA THR A 24 -2.98 6.47 -1.68
C THR A 24 -2.43 7.07 -0.39
N GLY A 25 -2.02 8.32 -0.39
CA GLY A 25 -1.59 9.03 0.82
C GLY A 25 -2.69 9.09 1.88
N LEU A 26 -3.93 9.44 1.46
CA LEU A 26 -5.09 9.49 2.36
C LEU A 26 -5.44 8.12 2.99
N VAL A 27 -5.17 7.02 2.32
CA VAL A 27 -5.36 5.66 2.87
C VAL A 27 -4.16 5.22 3.70
N ALA A 28 -2.95 5.55 3.29
CA ALA A 28 -1.72 5.16 3.98
C ALA A 28 -1.60 5.82 5.36
N VAL A 29 -2.01 7.09 5.49
CA VAL A 29 -1.95 7.83 6.75
C VAL A 29 -2.74 7.14 7.89
N PRO A 30 -4.05 6.90 7.78
CA PRO A 30 -4.79 6.21 8.84
C PRO A 30 -4.29 4.78 9.06
N TYR A 31 -3.79 4.10 8.02
CA TYR A 31 -3.19 2.78 8.17
C TYR A 31 -1.97 2.81 9.10
N HIS A 32 -1.02 3.71 8.84
CA HIS A 32 0.19 3.85 9.65
C HIS A 32 -0.12 4.38 11.06
N TYR A 33 -1.07 5.30 11.19
CA TYR A 33 -1.52 5.81 12.48
C TYR A 33 -2.10 4.69 13.35
N LEU A 34 -2.99 3.88 12.81
CA LEU A 34 -3.57 2.75 13.54
C LEU A 34 -2.52 1.71 13.92
N LEU A 35 -1.58 1.40 13.03
CA LEU A 35 -0.47 0.50 13.35
C LEU A 35 0.36 1.01 14.52
N GLN A 36 0.70 2.30 14.53
CA GLN A 36 1.47 2.92 15.62
C GLN A 36 0.68 2.95 16.93
N LEU A 37 -0.61 3.26 16.87
CA LEU A 37 -1.50 3.24 18.02
C LEU A 37 -1.53 1.85 18.68
N PHE A 38 -1.77 0.81 17.91
CA PHE A 38 -1.81 -0.57 18.41
C PHE A 38 -0.43 -1.04 18.90
N PHE A 39 0.64 -0.65 18.24
CA PHE A 39 2.00 -0.94 18.68
C PHE A 39 2.28 -0.32 20.06
N ASN A 40 1.93 0.96 20.27
CA ASN A 40 2.10 1.63 21.55
C ASN A 40 1.23 1.00 22.65
N MET A 41 -0.02 0.65 22.34
CA MET A 41 -0.90 -0.05 23.29
C MET A 41 -0.28 -1.38 23.73
N ARG A 42 0.24 -2.15 22.80
CA ARG A 42 0.92 -3.42 23.09
C ARG A 42 2.19 -3.21 23.93
N LYS A 43 3.04 -2.23 23.56
CA LYS A 43 4.24 -1.88 24.33
C LYS A 43 3.89 -1.55 25.78
N ASN A 44 2.92 -0.68 26.00
CA ASN A 44 2.49 -0.28 27.33
C ASN A 44 1.92 -1.47 28.14
N PHE A 45 1.16 -2.34 27.48
CA PHE A 45 0.63 -3.55 28.11
C PHE A 45 1.75 -4.46 28.64
N PHE A 46 2.78 -4.73 27.83
CA PHE A 46 3.89 -5.59 28.28
C PHE A 46 4.78 -4.91 29.33
N GLN A 47 4.92 -3.59 29.30
CA GLN A 47 5.67 -2.84 30.33
C GLN A 47 4.98 -2.84 31.69
N SER A 48 3.65 -2.99 31.75
CA SER A 48 2.90 -3.05 33.01
C SER A 48 3.04 -4.38 33.77
N SER A 49 3.80 -5.34 33.24
CA SER A 49 4.02 -6.67 33.84
C SER A 49 2.72 -7.37 34.25
N PRO A 50 1.81 -7.62 33.31
CA PRO A 50 0.48 -8.12 33.61
C PRO A 50 0.54 -9.52 34.27
N PRO A 51 -0.41 -9.86 35.18
CA PRO A 51 -0.54 -11.19 35.73
C PRO A 51 -0.63 -12.29 34.65
N TRP A 52 -0.19 -13.50 35.00
CA TRP A 52 -0.07 -14.63 34.07
C TRP A 52 -1.36 -14.97 33.28
N TYR A 53 -2.54 -14.79 33.87
CA TYR A 53 -3.81 -15.07 33.19
C TYR A 53 -4.09 -14.15 32.01
N TYR A 54 -3.53 -12.92 31.98
CA TYR A 54 -3.62 -12.05 30.81
C TYR A 54 -2.90 -12.61 29.59
N HIS A 55 -1.86 -13.42 29.78
CA HIS A 55 -1.17 -14.08 28.69
C HIS A 55 -2.05 -15.13 28.01
N ILE A 56 -2.93 -15.80 28.77
CA ILE A 56 -3.93 -16.74 28.21
C ILE A 56 -4.96 -15.97 27.38
N VAL A 57 -5.49 -14.86 27.91
CA VAL A 57 -6.44 -14.01 27.17
C VAL A 57 -5.81 -13.49 25.87
N LEU A 58 -4.56 -13.03 25.94
CA LEU A 58 -3.81 -12.57 24.78
C LEU A 58 -3.63 -13.70 23.75
N PHE A 59 -3.28 -14.89 24.18
CA PHE A 59 -3.13 -16.05 23.30
C PHE A 59 -4.45 -16.40 22.58
N LEU A 60 -5.58 -16.40 23.30
CA LEU A 60 -6.89 -16.62 22.71
C LEU A 60 -7.29 -15.51 21.73
N ALA A 61 -6.97 -14.24 22.05
CA ALA A 61 -7.18 -13.11 21.17
C ALA A 61 -6.36 -13.22 19.87
N LEU A 62 -5.09 -13.62 19.97
CA LEU A 62 -4.23 -13.89 18.82
C LEU A 62 -4.79 -15.01 17.93
N TRP A 63 -5.29 -16.09 18.54
CA TRP A 63 -5.98 -17.15 17.81
C TRP A 63 -7.20 -16.63 17.05
N GLY A 64 -8.02 -15.79 17.68
CA GLY A 64 -9.16 -15.14 17.05
C GLY A 64 -8.76 -14.25 15.86
N VAL A 65 -7.67 -13.50 16.00
CA VAL A 65 -7.10 -12.70 14.91
C VAL A 65 -6.64 -13.58 13.75
N LEU A 66 -5.89 -14.66 14.03
CA LEU A 66 -5.42 -15.58 12.99
C LEU A 66 -6.58 -16.24 12.23
N CYS A 67 -7.63 -16.70 12.96
CA CYS A 67 -8.83 -17.25 12.33
C CYS A 67 -9.55 -16.23 11.46
N SER A 68 -9.68 -14.99 11.91
CA SER A 68 -10.30 -13.89 11.15
C SER A 68 -9.53 -13.58 9.87
N VAL A 69 -8.21 -13.46 9.97
CA VAL A 69 -7.34 -13.22 8.81
C VAL A 69 -7.37 -14.41 7.84
N ALA A 70 -7.34 -15.64 8.35
CA ALA A 70 -7.45 -16.85 7.52
C ALA A 70 -8.78 -16.89 6.77
N TRP A 71 -9.89 -16.53 7.43
CA TRP A 71 -11.20 -16.41 6.78
C TRP A 71 -11.19 -15.32 5.69
N MET A 72 -10.61 -14.16 5.96
CA MET A 72 -10.48 -13.08 4.97
C MET A 72 -9.67 -13.53 3.76
N VAL A 73 -8.54 -14.22 3.95
CA VAL A 73 -7.70 -14.73 2.86
C VAL A 73 -8.43 -15.80 2.05
N ARG A 74 -9.21 -16.69 2.69
CA ARG A 74 -10.06 -17.64 1.97
C ARG A 74 -11.11 -16.97 1.09
N ARG A 75 -11.67 -15.85 1.56
CA ARG A 75 -12.69 -15.09 0.82
C ARG A 75 -12.09 -14.27 -0.32
N TRP A 76 -10.88 -13.75 -0.14
CA TRP A 76 -10.12 -12.93 -1.11
C TRP A 76 -8.66 -13.40 -1.18
N PRO A 77 -8.35 -14.47 -1.94
CA PRO A 77 -7.03 -15.10 -1.91
C PRO A 77 -5.87 -14.13 -2.23
N TYR A 78 -6.12 -13.12 -3.05
CA TYR A 78 -5.08 -12.17 -3.45
C TYR A 78 -4.68 -11.14 -2.38
N ILE A 79 -5.39 -11.07 -1.23
CA ILE A 79 -4.94 -10.24 -0.10
C ILE A 79 -3.88 -10.96 0.75
N GLY A 80 -3.72 -12.28 0.61
CA GLY A 80 -2.72 -13.05 1.34
C GLY A 80 -1.29 -12.70 0.92
N GLY A 81 -0.33 -13.01 1.81
CA GLY A 81 1.09 -12.75 1.58
C GLY A 81 1.51 -11.29 1.67
N GLY A 82 2.75 -11.01 1.26
CA GLY A 82 3.39 -9.70 1.37
C GLY A 82 2.82 -8.60 0.47
N GLY A 83 2.08 -8.94 -0.59
CA GLY A 83 1.45 -7.94 -1.46
C GLY A 83 2.26 -7.54 -2.70
N ILE A 84 3.59 -7.54 -2.63
CA ILE A 84 4.46 -7.14 -3.77
C ILE A 84 4.33 -8.12 -4.95
N SER A 85 4.33 -9.43 -4.68
CA SER A 85 4.18 -10.46 -5.71
C SER A 85 2.80 -10.41 -6.38
N GLN A 86 1.74 -10.15 -5.62
CA GLN A 86 0.38 -9.99 -6.14
C GLN A 86 0.27 -8.73 -7.01
N THR A 87 0.86 -7.62 -6.56
CA THR A 87 0.93 -6.36 -7.32
C THR A 87 1.68 -6.57 -8.64
N ARG A 88 2.84 -7.24 -8.60
CA ARG A 88 3.60 -7.59 -9.80
C ARG A 88 2.77 -8.46 -10.75
N GLY A 89 2.05 -9.45 -10.20
CA GLY A 89 1.14 -10.29 -10.98
C GLY A 89 0.02 -9.49 -11.66
N ALA A 90 -0.53 -8.49 -10.98
CA ALA A 90 -1.58 -7.64 -11.52
C ALA A 90 -1.06 -6.68 -12.61
N ILE A 91 0.09 -6.05 -12.41
CA ILE A 91 0.74 -5.19 -13.40
C ILE A 91 1.10 -5.98 -14.67
N ASN A 92 1.58 -7.21 -14.51
CA ASN A 92 1.89 -8.09 -15.63
C ASN A 92 0.66 -8.78 -16.26
N GLY A 93 -0.55 -8.46 -15.81
CA GLY A 93 -1.79 -9.01 -16.35
C GLY A 93 -2.05 -10.48 -16.01
N ARG A 94 -1.29 -11.06 -15.05
CA ARG A 94 -1.46 -12.46 -14.59
C ARG A 94 -2.54 -12.58 -13.51
N ILE A 95 -2.84 -11.49 -12.82
CA ILE A 95 -3.86 -11.40 -11.77
C ILE A 95 -4.79 -10.25 -12.13
N GLU A 96 -6.09 -10.51 -12.11
CA GLU A 96 -7.09 -9.48 -12.28
C GLU A 96 -7.71 -9.10 -10.93
N TYR A 97 -7.73 -7.81 -10.63
CA TYR A 97 -8.39 -7.28 -9.44
C TYR A 97 -9.89 -7.12 -9.69
N ALA A 98 -10.66 -8.19 -9.49
CA ALA A 98 -12.10 -8.19 -9.74
C ALA A 98 -12.87 -7.21 -8.84
N HIS A 99 -12.47 -7.09 -7.57
CA HIS A 99 -13.13 -6.28 -6.55
C HIS A 99 -12.14 -5.41 -5.76
N SER A 100 -11.43 -4.52 -6.45
CA SER A 100 -10.32 -3.72 -5.89
C SER A 100 -10.67 -2.97 -4.61
N PHE A 101 -11.88 -2.38 -4.52
CA PHE A 101 -12.31 -1.66 -3.32
C PHE A 101 -12.49 -2.61 -2.11
N ARG A 102 -13.14 -3.76 -2.29
CA ARG A 102 -13.31 -4.75 -1.21
C ARG A 102 -11.98 -5.36 -0.81
N GLN A 103 -11.10 -5.62 -1.76
CA GLN A 103 -9.75 -6.13 -1.52
C GLN A 103 -8.87 -5.10 -0.80
N LEU A 104 -9.01 -3.80 -1.13
CA LEU A 104 -8.36 -2.70 -0.42
C LEU A 104 -8.77 -2.69 1.06
N LEU A 105 -10.07 -2.72 1.35
CA LEU A 105 -10.57 -2.73 2.73
C LEU A 105 -10.14 -3.99 3.48
N ALA A 106 -10.20 -5.15 2.83
CA ALA A 106 -9.77 -6.40 3.41
C ALA A 106 -8.25 -6.43 3.68
N LYS A 107 -7.43 -5.87 2.78
CA LYS A 107 -5.98 -5.75 3.00
C LYS A 107 -5.66 -4.76 4.11
N PHE A 108 -6.37 -3.64 4.17
CA PHE A 108 -6.24 -2.63 5.23
C PHE A 108 -6.55 -3.25 6.61
N ALA A 109 -7.72 -3.86 6.77
CA ALA A 109 -8.14 -4.47 8.03
C ALA A 109 -7.25 -5.67 8.41
N GLY A 110 -7.00 -6.58 7.46
CA GLY A 110 -6.15 -7.75 7.68
C GLY A 110 -4.71 -7.37 8.00
N GLY A 111 -4.17 -6.33 7.37
CA GLY A 111 -2.84 -5.80 7.66
C GLY A 111 -2.75 -5.23 9.09
N ILE A 112 -3.74 -4.42 9.50
CA ILE A 112 -3.78 -3.91 10.88
C ILE A 112 -3.89 -5.06 11.87
N LEU A 113 -4.80 -5.99 11.70
CA LEU A 113 -4.97 -7.14 12.59
C LEU A 113 -3.68 -7.95 12.73
N THR A 114 -3.04 -8.26 11.61
CA THR A 114 -1.82 -9.08 11.57
C THR A 114 -0.63 -8.38 12.21
N LEU A 115 -0.36 -7.13 11.84
CA LEU A 115 0.80 -6.39 12.34
C LEU A 115 0.62 -5.97 13.81
N SER A 116 -0.59 -5.58 14.19
CA SER A 116 -0.91 -5.21 15.58
C SER A 116 -0.81 -6.40 16.54
N SER A 117 -1.06 -7.62 16.05
CA SER A 117 -0.92 -8.83 16.86
C SER A 117 0.55 -9.18 17.22
N GLY A 118 1.51 -8.50 16.61
CA GLY A 118 2.94 -8.70 16.89
C GLY A 118 3.63 -9.71 15.99
N LEU A 119 2.98 -10.16 14.93
CA LEU A 119 3.65 -10.96 13.92
C LEU A 119 4.72 -10.13 13.20
N SER A 120 5.92 -10.70 13.07
CA SER A 120 7.05 -10.06 12.40
C SER A 120 6.83 -10.04 10.89
N MET A 121 6.07 -9.06 10.42
CA MET A 121 5.80 -8.82 9.01
C MET A 121 6.03 -7.35 8.68
N GLY A 122 6.56 -7.08 7.49
CA GLY A 122 6.77 -5.70 7.03
C GLY A 122 5.45 -4.98 6.70
N ARG A 123 5.38 -3.70 7.02
CA ARG A 123 4.24 -2.82 6.66
C ARG A 123 4.26 -2.36 5.19
N GLU A 124 5.40 -2.55 4.53
CA GLU A 124 5.67 -2.06 3.18
C GLU A 124 4.81 -2.80 2.14
N GLY A 125 4.76 -4.12 2.24
CA GLY A 125 4.02 -4.96 1.30
C GLY A 125 2.52 -4.65 1.26
N PRO A 126 1.82 -4.58 2.39
CA PRO A 126 0.44 -4.13 2.41
C PRO A 126 0.24 -2.73 1.83
N SER A 127 1.14 -1.77 2.11
CA SER A 127 1.07 -0.41 1.57
C SER A 127 1.21 -0.38 0.05
N VAL A 128 2.14 -1.13 -0.52
CA VAL A 128 2.33 -1.31 -1.98
C VAL A 128 1.06 -1.87 -2.62
N GLN A 129 0.48 -2.90 -2.03
CA GLN A 129 -0.70 -3.55 -2.58
C GLN A 129 -1.95 -2.68 -2.49
N MET A 130 -2.15 -1.97 -1.37
CA MET A 130 -3.25 -1.02 -1.21
C MET A 130 -3.15 0.11 -2.23
N GLY A 131 -1.96 0.68 -2.44
CA GLY A 131 -1.73 1.68 -3.48
C GLY A 131 -2.04 1.14 -4.87
N SER A 132 -1.65 -0.09 -5.19
CA SER A 132 -1.99 -0.72 -6.48
C SER A 132 -3.50 -0.92 -6.65
N TYR A 133 -4.26 -1.29 -5.60
CA TYR A 133 -5.72 -1.33 -5.67
C TYR A 133 -6.33 0.03 -5.94
N ILE A 134 -5.78 1.11 -5.37
CA ILE A 134 -6.22 2.49 -5.64
C ILE A 134 -5.93 2.86 -7.10
N GLY A 135 -4.75 2.54 -7.63
CA GLY A 135 -4.42 2.72 -9.04
C GLY A 135 -5.40 2.00 -9.97
N ASP A 136 -5.81 0.78 -9.63
CA ASP A 136 -6.81 0.02 -10.37
C ASP A 136 -8.22 0.66 -10.28
N LEU A 137 -8.64 1.12 -9.11
CA LEU A 137 -9.91 1.80 -8.92
C LEU A 137 -9.99 3.08 -9.75
N VAL A 138 -8.97 3.92 -9.69
CA VAL A 138 -8.90 5.17 -10.43
C VAL A 138 -8.89 4.90 -11.94
N SER A 139 -8.18 3.86 -12.40
CA SER A 139 -8.17 3.47 -13.81
C SER A 139 -9.56 3.04 -14.31
N LYS A 140 -10.33 2.32 -13.50
CA LYS A 140 -11.69 1.90 -13.81
C LYS A 140 -12.64 3.07 -13.83
N TRP A 141 -12.58 3.95 -12.83
CA TRP A 141 -13.44 5.16 -12.76
C TRP A 141 -13.14 6.15 -13.90
N GLY A 142 -11.87 6.30 -14.25
CA GLY A 142 -11.44 7.18 -15.34
C GLY A 142 -11.64 6.59 -16.74
N HIS A 143 -12.17 5.38 -16.90
CA HIS A 143 -12.23 4.66 -18.18
C HIS A 143 -10.89 4.72 -18.93
N ILE A 144 -9.81 4.45 -18.21
CA ILE A 144 -8.44 4.50 -18.73
C ILE A 144 -8.17 3.25 -19.59
N LEU A 145 -7.45 3.44 -20.70
CA LEU A 145 -7.09 2.36 -21.62
C LEU A 145 -6.27 1.28 -20.89
N SER A 146 -6.45 0.03 -21.31
CA SER A 146 -5.80 -1.14 -20.70
C SER A 146 -4.26 -1.03 -20.65
N GLY A 147 -3.65 -0.35 -21.64
CA GLY A 147 -2.21 -0.08 -21.66
C GLY A 147 -1.74 0.87 -20.56
N GLU A 148 -2.53 1.89 -20.24
CA GLU A 148 -2.22 2.90 -19.21
C GLU A 148 -2.61 2.44 -17.80
N ARG A 149 -3.53 1.47 -17.67
CA ARG A 149 -3.91 0.87 -16.39
C ARG A 149 -2.70 0.32 -15.66
N LYS A 150 -1.76 -0.32 -16.37
CA LYS A 150 -0.52 -0.86 -15.78
C LYS A 150 0.31 0.22 -15.10
N GLN A 151 0.48 1.39 -15.77
CA GLN A 151 1.22 2.51 -15.20
C GLN A 151 0.53 3.05 -13.93
N LEU A 152 -0.82 3.10 -13.88
CA LEU A 152 -1.54 3.55 -12.69
C LEU A 152 -1.46 2.55 -11.53
N LEU A 153 -1.46 1.23 -11.81
CA LEU A 153 -1.21 0.22 -10.79
C LEU A 153 0.20 0.37 -10.21
N ALA A 154 1.19 0.57 -11.08
CA ALA A 154 2.58 0.79 -10.71
C ALA A 154 2.77 2.11 -9.93
N ALA A 155 2.13 3.20 -10.41
CA ALA A 155 2.14 4.49 -9.72
C ALA A 155 1.53 4.39 -8.32
N GLY A 156 0.40 3.69 -8.17
CA GLY A 156 -0.22 3.43 -6.87
C GLY A 156 0.68 2.60 -5.95
N ALA A 157 1.30 1.55 -6.48
CA ALA A 157 2.24 0.72 -5.73
C ALA A 157 3.42 1.54 -5.20
N GLY A 158 4.02 2.37 -6.06
CA GLY A 158 5.10 3.28 -5.67
C GLY A 158 4.65 4.37 -4.69
N ALA A 159 3.44 4.90 -4.87
CA ALA A 159 2.85 5.86 -3.92
C ALA A 159 2.66 5.23 -2.52
N GLY A 160 2.18 3.97 -2.45
CA GLY A 160 2.06 3.24 -1.19
C GLY A 160 3.41 3.02 -0.50
N LEU A 161 4.45 2.71 -1.27
CA LEU A 161 5.81 2.56 -0.75
C LEU A 161 6.40 3.91 -0.32
N ALA A 162 6.20 4.97 -1.13
CA ALA A 162 6.66 6.32 -0.81
C ALA A 162 6.02 6.85 0.48
N ALA A 163 4.73 6.58 0.70
CA ALA A 163 4.05 6.92 1.95
C ALA A 163 4.60 6.15 3.16
N ALA A 164 5.03 4.88 2.96
CA ALA A 164 5.57 4.05 4.04
C ALA A 164 6.96 4.47 4.50
N PHE A 165 7.81 4.98 3.58
CA PHE A 165 9.21 5.33 3.82
C PHE A 165 9.52 6.82 3.68
N ALA A 166 8.57 7.64 3.23
CA ALA A 166 8.75 9.03 2.78
C ALA A 166 9.91 9.20 1.76
N ALA A 167 10.07 8.22 0.89
CA ALA A 167 11.16 8.12 -0.07
C ALA A 167 10.62 7.89 -1.49
N PRO A 168 10.08 8.93 -2.16
CA PRO A 168 9.42 8.78 -3.47
C PRO A 168 10.36 8.29 -4.57
N LEU A 169 11.62 8.68 -4.56
CA LEU A 169 12.61 8.24 -5.56
C LEU A 169 12.98 6.76 -5.36
N ALA A 170 13.22 6.34 -4.12
CA ALA A 170 13.50 4.93 -3.81
C ALA A 170 12.28 4.04 -4.13
N ALA A 171 11.07 4.54 -3.92
CA ALA A 171 9.85 3.84 -4.31
C ALA A 171 9.75 3.67 -5.83
N ALA A 172 10.08 4.70 -6.61
CA ALA A 172 10.07 4.64 -8.06
C ALA A 172 11.12 3.65 -8.59
N THR A 173 12.35 3.67 -8.07
CA THR A 173 13.40 2.71 -8.46
C THR A 173 13.00 1.27 -8.16
N LEU A 174 12.42 1.00 -6.98
CA LEU A 174 11.96 -0.33 -6.62
C LEU A 174 10.84 -0.83 -7.55
N VAL A 175 9.90 0.04 -7.90
CA VAL A 175 8.81 -0.30 -8.84
C VAL A 175 9.36 -0.64 -10.22
N ILE A 176 10.27 0.17 -10.74
CA ILE A 176 10.89 -0.04 -12.06
C ILE A 176 11.70 -1.34 -12.08
N GLU A 177 12.52 -1.57 -11.06
CA GLU A 177 13.42 -2.71 -10.99
C GLU A 177 12.67 -4.02 -10.70
N SER A 178 11.79 -4.01 -9.70
CA SER A 178 11.17 -5.23 -9.18
C SER A 178 9.83 -5.58 -9.80
N ILE A 179 9.09 -4.60 -10.28
CA ILE A 179 7.70 -4.77 -10.69
C ILE A 179 7.53 -4.67 -12.19
N GLU A 180 8.16 -3.69 -12.85
CA GLU A 180 7.95 -3.42 -14.27
C GLU A 180 9.28 -3.37 -15.04
N ARG A 181 9.45 -4.27 -16.01
CA ARG A 181 10.68 -4.37 -16.80
C ARG A 181 10.63 -3.64 -18.15
N PHE A 182 9.48 -3.09 -18.61
CA PHE A 182 9.31 -2.81 -20.04
C PHE A 182 8.92 -1.40 -20.48
N ASP A 183 8.29 -0.53 -19.71
CA ASP A 183 7.92 0.85 -20.11
C ASP A 183 8.51 1.88 -19.14
N ALA A 184 9.81 1.79 -18.95
CA ALA A 184 10.50 2.50 -17.89
C ALA A 184 10.22 4.01 -17.79
N PRO A 185 10.23 4.87 -18.86
CA PRO A 185 10.13 6.31 -18.68
C PRO A 185 8.75 6.80 -18.19
N LYS A 186 7.66 6.29 -18.79
CA LYS A 186 6.29 6.72 -18.40
C LYS A 186 5.94 6.22 -17.01
N THR A 187 6.23 4.97 -16.72
CA THR A 187 6.01 4.37 -15.39
C THR A 187 6.85 5.07 -14.33
N ALA A 188 8.10 5.41 -14.64
CA ALA A 188 8.95 6.17 -13.72
C ALA A 188 8.32 7.52 -13.36
N ILE A 189 7.91 8.30 -14.37
CA ILE A 189 7.32 9.63 -14.16
C ILE A 189 6.02 9.51 -13.35
N THR A 190 5.10 8.62 -13.74
CA THR A 190 3.82 8.45 -13.03
C THR A 190 4.02 8.00 -11.60
N THR A 191 5.00 7.11 -11.35
CA THR A 191 5.33 6.60 -10.00
C THR A 191 5.96 7.68 -9.14
N ILE A 192 6.88 8.49 -9.70
CA ILE A 192 7.49 9.62 -8.99
C ILE A 192 6.42 10.65 -8.62
N LEU A 193 5.57 11.05 -9.56
CA LEU A 193 4.50 12.02 -9.33
C LEU A 193 3.55 11.56 -8.22
N ALA A 194 3.06 10.33 -8.32
CA ALA A 194 2.18 9.75 -7.31
C ALA A 194 2.91 9.59 -5.96
N GLY A 195 4.17 9.17 -5.99
CA GLY A 195 5.00 8.97 -4.80
C GLY A 195 5.30 10.27 -4.06
N VAL A 196 5.61 11.36 -4.78
CA VAL A 196 5.85 12.68 -4.16
C VAL A 196 4.59 13.16 -3.43
N VAL A 197 3.42 13.07 -4.07
CA VAL A 197 2.15 13.48 -3.44
C VAL A 197 1.84 12.62 -2.21
N ALA A 198 1.92 11.31 -2.32
CA ALA A 198 1.63 10.40 -1.20
C ALA A 198 2.65 10.54 -0.06
N GLY A 199 3.94 10.69 -0.39
CA GLY A 199 5.01 10.92 0.58
C GLY A 199 4.86 12.27 1.29
N ALA A 200 4.50 13.33 0.58
CA ALA A 200 4.24 14.64 1.17
C ALA A 200 3.07 14.58 2.17
N ILE A 201 1.96 13.91 1.83
CA ILE A 201 0.83 13.73 2.74
C ILE A 201 1.24 12.92 3.97
N ALA A 202 1.99 11.85 3.79
CA ALA A 202 2.46 11.02 4.89
C ALA A 202 3.41 11.79 5.82
N SER A 203 4.36 12.56 5.28
CA SER A 203 5.36 13.31 6.05
C SER A 203 4.78 14.49 6.84
N THR A 204 3.65 15.09 6.39
CA THR A 204 2.98 16.16 7.14
C THR A 204 2.34 15.66 8.43
N ILE A 205 1.92 14.39 8.46
CA ILE A 205 1.21 13.79 9.61
C ILE A 205 2.16 12.98 10.48
N PHE A 206 3.13 12.34 9.85
CA PHE A 206 4.21 11.62 10.52
C PHE A 206 5.55 12.30 10.19
N PRO A 207 5.93 13.36 10.94
CA PRO A 207 7.25 13.92 10.77
C PRO A 207 8.27 12.81 11.06
N ILE A 208 9.03 12.45 10.04
CA ILE A 208 10.12 11.48 10.17
C ILE A 208 11.19 12.17 10.99
N ASN A 209 11.21 11.89 12.28
CA ASN A 209 12.36 12.18 13.12
C ASN A 209 13.32 11.00 12.99
N PRO A 210 14.35 11.06 12.12
CA PRO A 210 15.30 9.96 11.94
C PRO A 210 16.14 9.67 13.20
N TYR A 211 16.01 10.49 14.24
CA TYR A 211 16.80 10.42 15.47
C TYR A 211 16.05 9.86 16.69
N HIS A 212 14.76 9.53 16.60
CA HIS A 212 13.99 9.07 17.76
C HIS A 212 13.92 7.55 17.95
N ASP A 213 14.37 6.76 16.98
CA ASP A 213 14.28 5.30 17.03
C ASP A 213 15.61 4.61 17.39
N ILE A 214 16.60 5.36 17.88
CA ILE A 214 17.96 4.81 18.25
C ILE A 214 18.19 4.92 19.78
N GLN A 215 17.14 4.91 20.60
CA GLN A 215 17.28 4.76 22.06
C GLN A 215 16.63 3.47 22.55
#